data_348d8224f12dd3a994192e197034096d
#
_entry.id   348d8224f12dd3a994192e197034096d
#
_cell.length_a   1.000
_cell.length_b   1.000
_cell.length_c   1.000
_cell.angle_alpha   90.00
_cell.angle_beta   90.00
_cell.angle_gamma   90.00
#
_symmetry.space_group_name_H-M   'P 1'
#
loop_
_entity.id
_entity.type
_entity.pdbx_description
1 polymer ?
#
loop_
_entity_poly.entity_id
_entity_poly.type
_entity_poly.pdbx_seq_one_letter_code
_entity_poly.pdbx_strand_id
1 'polypeptide(L)'
;GVGLHADKILSYAASFGTVKPGQDVPAFVTEGLCNLSSISVRDENSADIVERICGTRPTVVLDPVWLWDFETDENVHNPQIENYIVVYGQDFTQEFIENLVAYAKKEGKKLVCLDCNDDQYDWCDVVIKQRDLTPYKWLGYFRQADCIATSTFHGLTFGLVFKKRIAFCKTPFIMAKISTFLKKIGLYDLFQNESDVDTM
;
A
#
# COMPACT_ATOMS: atom_id res chain seq x y z
N GLY A 1 1.72 17.43 -15.42
CA GLY A 1 1.57 18.75 -15.14
C GLY A 1 0.53 19.62 -15.83
N VAL A 2 -0.69 19.13 -16.19
CA VAL A 2 -1.72 20.01 -16.76
C VAL A 2 -2.17 21.02 -15.70
N GLY A 3 -2.19 22.33 -16.08
CA GLY A 3 -2.64 23.41 -15.18
C GLY A 3 -1.65 23.84 -14.10
N LEU A 4 -0.46 23.24 -14.03
CA LEU A 4 0.61 23.70 -13.14
C LEU A 4 1.48 24.74 -13.85
N HIS A 5 1.79 25.82 -13.14
CA HIS A 5 2.64 26.91 -13.62
C HIS A 5 3.91 26.96 -12.80
N ALA A 6 4.99 26.36 -13.32
CA ALA A 6 6.32 26.38 -12.72
C ALA A 6 7.38 26.21 -13.82
N ASP A 7 8.58 26.71 -13.59
CA ASP A 7 9.71 26.59 -14.53
C ASP A 7 10.14 25.12 -14.72
N LYS A 8 9.97 24.30 -13.70
CA LYS A 8 10.23 22.86 -13.72
C LYS A 8 9.14 22.10 -12.96
N ILE A 9 8.58 21.08 -13.61
CA ILE A 9 7.61 20.18 -13.02
C ILE A 9 8.18 18.77 -13.09
N LEU A 10 8.22 18.08 -11.96
CA LEU A 10 8.79 16.74 -11.82
C LEU A 10 7.72 15.76 -11.35
N SER A 11 7.83 14.50 -11.76
CA SER A 11 7.07 13.41 -11.19
C SER A 11 8.02 12.45 -10.47
N TYR A 12 7.75 12.17 -9.19
CA TYR A 12 8.49 11.19 -8.40
C TYR A 12 7.62 9.99 -8.05
N ALA A 13 8.10 8.79 -8.38
CA ALA A 13 7.47 7.52 -8.03
C ALA A 13 5.99 7.40 -8.44
N ALA A 14 5.58 8.03 -9.54
CA ALA A 14 4.21 7.94 -10.03
C ALA A 14 3.83 6.50 -10.41
N SER A 15 2.53 6.18 -10.36
CA SER A 15 2.01 4.87 -10.75
C SER A 15 0.72 5.02 -11.53
N PHE A 16 0.59 4.25 -12.61
CA PHE A 16 -0.64 4.10 -13.38
C PHE A 16 -1.60 3.07 -12.77
N GLY A 17 -1.21 2.47 -11.65
CA GLY A 17 -2.05 1.51 -10.94
C GLY A 17 -2.37 0.29 -11.80
N THR A 18 -3.64 0.15 -12.21
CA THR A 18 -4.16 -1.00 -12.96
C THR A 18 -4.26 -0.80 -14.46
N VAL A 19 -3.92 0.38 -14.95
CA VAL A 19 -3.88 0.65 -16.39
C VAL A 19 -2.80 -0.24 -17.02
N LYS A 20 -3.17 -0.96 -18.09
CA LYS A 20 -2.22 -1.85 -18.79
C LYS A 20 -1.40 -1.07 -19.83
N PRO A 21 -0.17 -1.48 -20.16
CA PRO A 21 0.70 -0.77 -21.10
C PRO A 21 0.08 -0.52 -22.48
N GLY A 22 -0.78 -1.42 -22.96
CA GLY A 22 -1.48 -1.31 -24.24
C GLY A 22 -2.80 -0.53 -24.20
N GLN A 23 -3.24 -0.11 -23.02
CA GLN A 23 -4.48 0.64 -22.83
C GLN A 23 -4.32 2.10 -23.23
N ASP A 24 -5.38 2.67 -23.84
CA ASP A 24 -5.41 4.10 -24.13
C ASP A 24 -5.57 4.88 -22.82
N VAL A 25 -4.83 5.98 -22.73
CA VAL A 25 -4.96 6.95 -21.64
C VAL A 25 -5.56 8.24 -22.19
N PRO A 26 -6.31 9.01 -21.39
CA PRO A 26 -6.87 10.28 -21.85
C PRO A 26 -5.79 11.22 -22.39
N ALA A 27 -6.13 11.99 -23.43
CA ALA A 27 -5.18 12.90 -24.10
C ALA A 27 -4.50 13.88 -23.12
N PHE A 28 -5.24 14.39 -22.12
CA PHE A 28 -4.66 15.28 -21.11
C PHE A 28 -3.57 14.60 -20.25
N VAL A 29 -3.63 13.27 -20.06
CA VAL A 29 -2.57 12.52 -19.35
C VAL A 29 -1.32 12.48 -20.21
N THR A 30 -1.46 12.14 -21.49
CA THR A 30 -0.34 12.14 -22.46
C THR A 30 0.33 13.51 -22.55
N GLU A 31 -0.45 14.56 -22.72
CA GLU A 31 0.05 15.93 -22.74
C GLU A 31 0.72 16.33 -21.42
N GLY A 32 0.08 15.99 -20.29
CA GLY A 32 0.63 16.27 -18.96
C GLY A 32 1.96 15.58 -18.70
N LEU A 33 2.14 14.33 -19.17
CA LEU A 33 3.41 13.60 -19.05
C LEU A 33 4.52 14.24 -19.89
N CYS A 34 4.23 14.57 -21.15
CA CYS A 34 5.20 15.17 -22.05
C CYS A 34 5.67 16.56 -21.60
N ASN A 35 4.89 17.24 -20.75
CA ASN A 35 5.24 18.54 -20.16
C ASN A 35 6.07 18.45 -18.88
N LEU A 36 6.36 17.24 -18.38
CA LEU A 36 7.20 17.06 -17.21
C LEU A 36 8.69 17.18 -17.57
N SER A 37 9.45 17.91 -16.76
CA SER A 37 10.90 18.07 -16.93
C SER A 37 11.66 16.78 -16.60
N SER A 38 11.10 15.94 -15.72
CA SER A 38 11.63 14.62 -15.39
C SER A 38 10.52 13.74 -14.82
N ILE A 39 10.60 12.44 -15.11
CA ILE A 39 9.64 11.43 -14.65
C ILE A 39 10.38 10.28 -13.99
N SER A 40 9.96 9.90 -12.79
CA SER A 40 10.24 8.61 -12.22
C SER A 40 8.93 7.90 -11.81
N VAL A 41 8.95 6.58 -11.83
CA VAL A 41 7.80 5.73 -11.53
C VAL A 41 8.18 4.69 -10.48
N ARG A 42 7.22 4.05 -9.82
CA ARG A 42 7.51 3.05 -8.78
C ARG A 42 7.33 1.60 -9.23
N ASP A 43 6.84 1.35 -10.44
CA ASP A 43 6.60 0.01 -10.97
C ASP A 43 6.90 -0.07 -12.48
N GLU A 44 7.21 -1.28 -12.94
CA GLU A 44 7.58 -1.55 -14.34
C GLU A 44 6.41 -1.32 -15.30
N ASN A 45 5.18 -1.64 -14.87
CA ASN A 45 3.99 -1.37 -15.67
C ASN A 45 3.87 0.13 -16.02
N SER A 46 4.11 0.98 -15.04
CA SER A 46 4.12 2.43 -15.23
C SER A 46 5.28 2.89 -16.10
N ALA A 47 6.45 2.24 -16.00
CA ALA A 47 7.58 2.54 -16.86
C ALA A 47 7.28 2.23 -18.33
N ASP A 48 6.66 1.09 -18.62
CA ASP A 48 6.25 0.70 -19.97
C ASP A 48 5.24 1.67 -20.58
N ILE A 49 4.28 2.15 -19.76
CA ILE A 49 3.28 3.15 -20.21
C ILE A 49 3.95 4.49 -20.55
N VAL A 50 4.82 5.00 -19.66
CA VAL A 50 5.53 6.27 -19.89
C VAL A 50 6.44 6.16 -21.10
N GLU A 51 7.19 5.07 -21.25
CA GLU A 51 8.07 4.85 -22.40
C GLU A 51 7.28 4.85 -23.71
N ARG A 52 6.13 4.20 -23.76
CA ARG A 52 5.23 4.20 -24.93
C ARG A 52 4.73 5.60 -25.28
N ILE A 53 4.41 6.42 -24.26
CA ILE A 53 3.83 7.75 -24.45
C ILE A 53 4.91 8.79 -24.79
N CYS A 54 6.02 8.78 -24.05
CA CYS A 54 7.04 9.83 -24.11
C CYS A 54 8.29 9.43 -24.92
N GLY A 55 8.37 8.17 -25.39
CA GLY A 55 9.52 7.66 -26.15
C GLY A 55 10.80 7.45 -25.32
N THR A 56 10.75 7.64 -24.01
CA THR A 56 11.89 7.49 -23.10
C THR A 56 11.45 6.73 -21.86
N ARG A 57 12.21 5.68 -21.49
CA ARG A 57 11.94 4.91 -20.29
C ARG A 57 12.32 5.69 -19.03
N PRO A 58 11.39 5.89 -18.09
CA PRO A 58 11.67 6.58 -16.84
C PRO A 58 12.45 5.68 -15.89
N THR A 59 13.12 6.30 -14.90
CA THR A 59 13.74 5.55 -13.81
C THR A 59 12.67 4.96 -12.90
N VAL A 60 12.79 3.66 -12.57
CA VAL A 60 11.94 3.01 -11.57
C VAL A 60 12.58 3.17 -10.19
N VAL A 61 11.90 3.85 -9.28
CA VAL A 61 12.35 4.16 -7.91
C VAL A 61 11.44 3.49 -6.88
N LEU A 62 11.80 3.53 -5.61
CA LEU A 62 10.90 3.11 -4.52
C LEU A 62 9.82 4.16 -4.24
N ASP A 63 8.73 3.73 -3.62
CA ASP A 63 7.67 4.63 -3.15
C ASP A 63 8.24 5.68 -2.18
N PRO A 64 7.75 6.95 -2.21
CA PRO A 64 8.26 8.02 -1.35
C PRO A 64 8.11 7.76 0.15
N VAL A 65 7.30 6.80 0.57
CA VAL A 65 7.22 6.34 1.97
C VAL A 65 8.60 6.01 2.55
N TRP A 66 9.54 5.53 1.75
CA TRP A 66 10.89 5.19 2.18
C TRP A 66 11.83 6.38 2.37
N LEU A 67 11.38 7.60 2.06
CA LEU A 67 12.19 8.83 2.17
C LEU A 67 12.03 9.52 3.53
N TRP A 68 11.13 9.03 4.40
CA TRP A 68 10.83 9.66 5.68
C TRP A 68 10.86 8.66 6.83
N ASP A 69 11.38 9.07 7.97
CA ASP A 69 11.39 8.28 9.19
C ASP A 69 10.09 8.48 9.99
N PHE A 70 9.08 7.66 9.67
CA PHE A 70 7.80 7.68 10.39
C PHE A 70 7.87 7.08 11.79
N GLU A 71 8.91 6.31 12.12
CA GLU A 71 9.07 5.71 13.45
C GLU A 71 9.29 6.80 14.52
N THR A 72 10.08 7.81 14.19
CA THR A 72 10.44 8.91 15.11
C THR A 72 9.63 10.18 14.89
N ASP A 73 8.71 10.21 13.92
CA ASP A 73 7.91 11.41 13.62
C ASP A 73 6.96 11.73 14.78
N GLU A 74 7.16 12.89 15.41
CA GLU A 74 6.37 13.36 16.57
C GLU A 74 4.91 13.66 16.23
N ASN A 75 4.58 13.88 14.95
CA ASN A 75 3.19 14.09 14.51
C ASN A 75 2.40 12.79 14.44
N VAL A 76 3.05 11.63 14.48
CA VAL A 76 2.36 10.34 14.50
C VAL A 76 1.80 10.08 15.88
N HIS A 77 0.48 10.01 15.99
CA HIS A 77 -0.25 9.87 17.26
C HIS A 77 -0.70 8.43 17.48
N ASN A 78 -0.18 7.80 18.51
CA ASN A 78 -0.59 6.45 18.89
C ASN A 78 -2.04 6.43 19.39
N PRO A 79 -2.83 5.42 19.03
CA PRO A 79 -4.19 5.27 19.54
C PRO A 79 -4.19 4.83 21.01
N GLN A 80 -5.33 5.02 21.68
CA GLN A 80 -5.57 4.58 23.08
C GLN A 80 -6.07 3.11 23.10
N ILE A 81 -5.45 2.22 22.31
CA ILE A 81 -5.79 0.79 22.23
C ILE A 81 -4.50 -0.01 22.17
N GLU A 82 -4.49 -1.15 22.85
CA GLU A 82 -3.35 -2.06 22.92
C GLU A 82 -3.78 -3.48 22.54
N ASN A 83 -2.80 -4.35 22.27
CA ASN A 83 -2.99 -5.77 21.93
C ASN A 83 -3.93 -5.95 20.72
N TYR A 84 -3.55 -5.39 19.59
CA TYR A 84 -4.39 -5.45 18.40
C TYR A 84 -3.62 -5.73 17.11
N ILE A 85 -4.37 -6.21 16.15
CA ILE A 85 -3.97 -6.41 14.75
C ILE A 85 -4.68 -5.33 13.92
N VAL A 86 -3.94 -4.55 13.16
CA VAL A 86 -4.54 -3.66 12.15
C VAL A 86 -5.04 -4.49 10.99
N VAL A 87 -6.27 -4.27 10.59
CA VAL A 87 -6.87 -4.77 9.35
C VAL A 87 -7.01 -3.59 8.38
N TYR A 88 -6.31 -3.64 7.25
CA TYR A 88 -6.33 -2.55 6.28
C TYR A 88 -6.33 -3.08 4.84
N GLY A 89 -7.41 -2.88 4.14
CA GLY A 89 -7.55 -3.35 2.76
C GLY A 89 -8.99 -3.67 2.40
N GLN A 90 -9.17 -4.39 1.30
CA GLN A 90 -10.46 -4.84 0.77
C GLN A 90 -10.27 -6.18 0.07
N ASP A 91 -11.39 -6.80 -0.30
CA ASP A 91 -11.38 -8.07 -1.04
C ASP A 91 -10.60 -9.20 -0.33
N PHE A 92 -10.66 -9.25 1.00
CA PHE A 92 -10.10 -10.36 1.77
C PHE A 92 -10.86 -11.65 1.44
N THR A 93 -10.14 -12.75 1.23
CA THR A 93 -10.78 -14.05 1.01
C THR A 93 -11.42 -14.54 2.31
N GLN A 94 -12.49 -15.35 2.19
CA GLN A 94 -13.16 -15.92 3.34
C GLN A 94 -12.21 -16.75 4.22
N GLU A 95 -11.36 -17.55 3.59
CA GLU A 95 -10.33 -18.33 4.28
C GLU A 95 -9.36 -17.44 5.07
N PHE A 96 -8.90 -16.33 4.48
CA PHE A 96 -8.02 -15.38 5.17
C PHE A 96 -8.70 -14.78 6.41
N ILE A 97 -9.98 -14.39 6.27
CA ILE A 97 -10.77 -13.84 7.38
C ILE A 97 -10.90 -14.87 8.51
N GLU A 98 -11.30 -16.10 8.20
CA GLU A 98 -11.48 -17.17 9.20
C GLU A 98 -10.19 -17.46 9.95
N ASN A 99 -9.06 -17.58 9.24
CA ASN A 99 -7.75 -17.81 9.82
C ASN A 99 -7.31 -16.63 10.70
N LEU A 100 -7.51 -15.40 10.24
CA LEU A 100 -7.15 -14.19 11.00
C LEU A 100 -7.97 -14.07 12.30
N VAL A 101 -9.27 -14.31 12.23
CA VAL A 101 -10.17 -14.29 13.40
C VAL A 101 -9.78 -15.38 14.41
N ALA A 102 -9.49 -16.60 13.93
CA ALA A 102 -9.04 -17.69 14.77
C ALA A 102 -7.70 -17.36 15.46
N TYR A 103 -6.75 -16.79 14.72
CA TYR A 103 -5.46 -16.35 15.26
C TYR A 103 -5.64 -15.24 16.30
N ALA A 104 -6.40 -14.20 16.00
CA ALA A 104 -6.64 -13.09 16.91
C ALA A 104 -7.26 -13.57 18.23
N LYS A 105 -8.24 -14.47 18.16
CA LYS A 105 -8.87 -15.07 19.33
C LYS A 105 -7.88 -15.91 20.17
N LYS A 106 -7.05 -16.72 19.52
CA LYS A 106 -6.03 -17.53 20.18
C LYS A 106 -5.01 -16.66 20.94
N GLU A 107 -4.57 -15.57 20.32
CA GLU A 107 -3.55 -14.66 20.86
C GLU A 107 -4.13 -13.55 21.77
N GLY A 108 -5.44 -13.53 21.99
CA GLY A 108 -6.11 -12.49 22.79
C GLY A 108 -6.00 -11.10 22.23
N LYS A 109 -5.96 -10.96 20.89
CA LYS A 109 -5.80 -9.69 20.19
C LYS A 109 -7.12 -9.21 19.58
N LYS A 110 -7.31 -7.89 19.56
CA LYS A 110 -8.44 -7.26 18.86
C LYS A 110 -8.14 -7.08 17.38
N LEU A 111 -9.13 -7.23 16.54
CA LEU A 111 -9.08 -6.86 15.13
C LEU A 111 -9.57 -5.42 14.97
N VAL A 112 -8.70 -4.52 14.53
CA VAL A 112 -9.00 -3.09 14.35
C VAL A 112 -8.94 -2.76 12.86
N CYS A 113 -10.11 -2.61 12.24
CA CYS A 113 -10.21 -2.23 10.84
C CYS A 113 -10.09 -0.72 10.68
N LEU A 114 -9.22 -0.29 9.76
CA LEU A 114 -9.01 1.12 9.43
C LEU A 114 -9.56 1.46 8.05
N ASP A 115 -10.05 2.70 7.92
CA ASP A 115 -10.46 3.31 6.64
C ASP A 115 -11.65 2.60 5.96
N CYS A 116 -12.54 2.00 6.77
CA CYS A 116 -13.71 1.29 6.28
C CYS A 116 -14.91 2.22 6.18
N ASN A 117 -15.59 2.19 5.04
CA ASN A 117 -16.77 3.01 4.78
C ASN A 117 -18.07 2.21 4.77
N ASP A 118 -17.99 0.88 4.81
CA ASP A 118 -19.13 -0.03 4.73
C ASP A 118 -19.13 -1.07 5.85
N ASP A 119 -20.19 -1.88 5.89
CA ASP A 119 -20.42 -2.87 6.93
C ASP A 119 -19.75 -4.24 6.63
N GLN A 120 -18.80 -4.30 5.69
CA GLN A 120 -18.12 -5.54 5.30
C GLN A 120 -17.11 -6.06 6.35
N TYR A 121 -16.92 -5.34 7.44
CA TYR A 121 -15.94 -5.65 8.49
C TYR A 121 -16.58 -5.91 9.85
N ASP A 122 -17.79 -6.47 9.84
CA ASP A 122 -18.53 -6.91 11.04
C ASP A 122 -17.79 -8.01 11.84
N TRP A 123 -16.84 -8.69 11.21
CA TRP A 123 -15.92 -9.64 11.83
C TRP A 123 -14.74 -8.99 12.60
N CYS A 124 -14.58 -7.67 12.54
CA CYS A 124 -13.59 -6.91 13.30
C CYS A 124 -14.20 -6.38 14.62
N ASP A 125 -13.40 -6.37 15.70
CA ASP A 125 -13.85 -5.86 17.01
C ASP A 125 -14.04 -4.34 17.03
N VAL A 126 -13.24 -3.62 16.23
CA VAL A 126 -13.29 -2.15 16.12
C VAL A 126 -13.18 -1.75 14.66
N VAL A 127 -14.07 -0.87 14.23
CA VAL A 127 -14.07 -0.30 12.87
C VAL A 127 -13.89 1.22 12.97
N ILE A 128 -12.80 1.73 12.42
CA ILE A 128 -12.49 3.16 12.36
C ILE A 128 -12.78 3.66 10.95
N LYS A 129 -13.73 4.58 10.85
CA LYS A 129 -14.16 5.13 9.55
C LYS A 129 -13.14 6.13 9.02
N GLN A 130 -13.02 6.22 7.70
CA GLN A 130 -12.11 7.13 7.01
C GLN A 130 -12.20 8.58 7.52
N ARG A 131 -13.41 9.08 7.73
CA ARG A 131 -13.64 10.45 8.21
C ARG A 131 -13.06 10.75 9.60
N ASP A 132 -12.78 9.71 10.41
CA ASP A 132 -12.29 9.82 11.79
C ASP A 132 -10.76 9.68 11.85
N LEU A 133 -10.11 9.42 10.70
CA LEU A 133 -8.67 9.23 10.54
C LEU A 133 -8.03 10.44 9.85
N THR A 134 -7.05 11.03 10.50
CA THR A 134 -6.04 11.84 9.81
C THR A 134 -4.88 10.92 9.37
N PRO A 135 -4.03 11.31 8.41
CA PRO A 135 -2.87 10.52 8.03
C PRO A 135 -1.98 10.13 9.22
N TYR A 136 -1.74 11.06 10.15
CA TYR A 136 -0.91 10.81 11.32
C TYR A 136 -1.57 9.88 12.36
N LYS A 137 -2.89 9.93 12.51
CA LYS A 137 -3.62 8.94 13.32
C LYS A 137 -3.56 7.55 12.68
N TRP A 138 -3.77 7.48 11.36
CA TRP A 138 -3.67 6.23 10.61
C TRP A 138 -2.28 5.59 10.79
N LEU A 139 -1.21 6.36 10.64
CA LEU A 139 0.16 5.92 10.91
C LEU A 139 0.38 5.43 12.34
N GLY A 140 -0.23 6.11 13.32
CA GLY A 140 -0.15 5.71 14.73
C GLY A 140 -0.73 4.33 14.99
N TYR A 141 -1.84 3.98 14.33
CA TYR A 141 -2.39 2.61 14.40
C TYR A 141 -1.40 1.58 13.85
N PHE A 142 -0.75 1.85 12.72
CA PHE A 142 0.26 0.95 12.16
C PHE A 142 1.50 0.84 13.05
N ARG A 143 1.99 1.97 13.56
CA ARG A 143 3.18 2.02 14.41
C ARG A 143 3.00 1.23 15.71
N GLN A 144 1.83 1.29 16.34
CA GLN A 144 1.57 0.65 17.63
C GLN A 144 1.04 -0.79 17.51
N ALA A 145 0.52 -1.21 16.37
CA ALA A 145 -0.03 -2.55 16.18
C ALA A 145 1.00 -3.65 16.47
N ASP A 146 0.54 -4.79 16.97
CA ASP A 146 1.37 -6.00 17.09
C ASP A 146 1.61 -6.69 15.75
N CYS A 147 0.58 -6.68 14.89
CA CYS A 147 0.59 -7.28 13.56
C CYS A 147 -0.25 -6.43 12.59
N ILE A 148 -0.01 -6.59 11.32
CA ILE A 148 -0.76 -5.97 10.23
C ILE A 148 -1.37 -7.06 9.34
N ALA A 149 -2.68 -7.04 9.15
CA ALA A 149 -3.38 -7.85 8.16
C ALA A 149 -3.82 -6.95 7.01
N THR A 150 -3.33 -7.20 5.80
CA THR A 150 -3.58 -6.28 4.68
C THR A 150 -3.64 -6.98 3.33
N SER A 151 -4.41 -6.39 2.41
CA SER A 151 -4.48 -6.75 0.98
C SER A 151 -3.98 -5.62 0.08
N THR A 152 -3.30 -4.60 0.65
CA THR A 152 -2.92 -3.39 -0.09
C THR A 152 -1.42 -3.16 -0.16
N PHE A 153 -0.98 -2.41 -1.19
CA PHE A 153 0.42 -1.99 -1.33
C PHE A 153 0.89 -1.17 -0.13
N HIS A 154 0.14 -0.14 0.27
CA HIS A 154 0.56 0.72 1.38
C HIS A 154 0.46 0.03 2.74
N GLY A 155 -0.52 -0.87 2.94
CA GLY A 155 -0.56 -1.69 4.15
C GLY A 155 0.70 -2.55 4.31
N LEU A 156 1.14 -3.22 3.23
CA LEU A 156 2.40 -3.95 3.20
C LEU A 156 3.60 -3.02 3.46
N THR A 157 3.66 -1.90 2.73
CA THR A 157 4.80 -0.97 2.82
C THR A 157 4.96 -0.40 4.23
N PHE A 158 3.89 0.07 4.85
CA PHE A 158 3.96 0.60 6.22
C PHE A 158 4.17 -0.50 7.27
N GLY A 159 3.64 -1.71 7.03
CA GLY A 159 3.98 -2.86 7.85
C GLY A 159 5.50 -3.12 7.88
N LEU A 160 6.17 -3.03 6.73
CA LEU A 160 7.63 -3.16 6.61
C LEU A 160 8.37 -1.97 7.24
N VAL A 161 7.91 -0.73 7.00
CA VAL A 161 8.50 0.49 7.60
C VAL A 161 8.51 0.40 9.12
N PHE A 162 7.39 -0.01 9.73
CA PHE A 162 7.28 -0.19 11.18
C PHE A 162 7.74 -1.58 11.67
N LYS A 163 8.38 -2.39 10.81
CA LYS A 163 8.95 -3.70 11.15
C LYS A 163 7.95 -4.64 11.85
N LYS A 164 6.70 -4.63 11.38
CA LYS A 164 5.62 -5.44 11.94
C LYS A 164 5.58 -6.82 11.31
N ARG A 165 5.03 -7.80 12.04
CA ARG A 165 4.56 -9.04 11.44
C ARG A 165 3.39 -8.74 10.53
N ILE A 166 3.35 -9.36 9.35
CA ILE A 166 2.36 -9.03 8.32
C ILE A 166 1.68 -10.31 7.85
N ALA A 167 0.36 -10.36 7.99
CA ALA A 167 -0.49 -11.28 7.25
C ALA A 167 -0.91 -10.58 5.96
N PHE A 168 -0.50 -11.10 4.82
CA PHE A 168 -0.76 -10.47 3.54
C PHE A 168 -1.75 -11.31 2.72
N CYS A 169 -2.95 -10.78 2.50
CA CYS A 169 -3.94 -11.42 1.65
C CYS A 169 -3.56 -11.28 0.19
N LYS A 170 -3.09 -12.38 -0.42
CA LYS A 170 -2.63 -12.42 -1.81
C LYS A 170 -3.81 -12.54 -2.77
N THR A 171 -3.99 -11.53 -3.61
CA THR A 171 -4.88 -11.63 -4.77
C THR A 171 -4.07 -11.43 -6.04
N PRO A 172 -4.47 -12.00 -7.20
CA PRO A 172 -3.76 -11.79 -8.47
C PRO A 172 -3.54 -10.31 -8.79
N PHE A 173 -4.51 -9.48 -8.42
CA PHE A 173 -4.48 -8.05 -8.62
C PHE A 173 -3.36 -7.35 -7.83
N ILE A 174 -3.28 -7.63 -6.52
CA ILE A 174 -2.26 -6.98 -5.70
C ILE A 174 -0.87 -7.51 -6.01
N MET A 175 -0.72 -8.82 -6.29
CA MET A 175 0.56 -9.42 -6.66
C MET A 175 1.15 -8.80 -7.94
N ALA A 176 0.31 -8.49 -8.93
CA ALA A 176 0.76 -7.77 -10.12
C ALA A 176 1.33 -6.37 -9.81
N LYS A 177 0.78 -5.70 -8.79
CA LYS A 177 1.24 -4.37 -8.36
C LYS A 177 2.52 -4.39 -7.53
N ILE A 178 2.64 -5.37 -6.62
CA ILE A 178 3.75 -5.39 -5.66
C ILE A 178 4.98 -6.16 -6.15
N SER A 179 4.87 -6.95 -7.23
CA SER A 179 5.95 -7.80 -7.70
C SER A 179 7.27 -7.06 -7.97
N THR A 180 7.20 -5.89 -8.61
CA THR A 180 8.38 -5.04 -8.84
C THR A 180 9.00 -4.58 -7.52
N PHE A 181 8.18 -4.13 -6.58
CA PHE A 181 8.62 -3.71 -5.27
C PHE A 181 9.27 -4.87 -4.50
N LEU A 182 8.62 -6.01 -4.41
CA LEU A 182 9.13 -7.19 -3.72
C LEU A 182 10.48 -7.68 -4.30
N LYS A 183 10.63 -7.65 -5.63
CA LYS A 183 11.90 -7.96 -6.28
C LYS A 183 13.00 -6.98 -5.89
N LYS A 184 12.71 -5.69 -5.86
CA LYS A 184 13.67 -4.64 -5.50
C LYS A 184 14.16 -4.75 -4.06
N ILE A 185 13.32 -5.18 -3.13
CA ILE A 185 13.68 -5.36 -1.72
C ILE A 185 14.10 -6.79 -1.35
N GLY A 186 14.15 -7.71 -2.32
CA GLY A 186 14.61 -9.08 -2.11
C GLY A 186 13.62 -10.01 -1.39
N LEU A 187 12.33 -9.67 -1.33
CA LEU A 187 11.30 -10.47 -0.66
C LEU A 187 10.38 -11.23 -1.62
N TYR A 188 10.63 -11.19 -2.93
CA TYR A 188 9.73 -11.75 -3.92
C TYR A 188 9.51 -13.26 -3.74
N ASP A 189 10.59 -14.02 -3.54
CA ASP A 189 10.53 -15.48 -3.41
C ASP A 189 9.80 -15.92 -2.12
N LEU A 190 9.96 -15.14 -1.04
CA LEU A 190 9.25 -15.39 0.21
C LEU A 190 7.72 -15.33 -0.01
N PHE A 191 7.26 -14.32 -0.72
CA PHE A 191 5.83 -14.15 -1.04
C PHE A 191 5.27 -15.17 -2.04
N GLN A 192 6.12 -15.92 -2.76
CA GLN A 192 5.66 -16.97 -3.69
C GLN A 192 5.37 -18.29 -2.99
N ASN A 193 6.05 -18.60 -1.88
CA ASN A 193 6.13 -19.93 -1.30
C ASN A 193 5.31 -20.11 -0.01
N GLU A 194 4.75 -19.06 0.57
CA GLU A 194 4.06 -19.11 1.85
C GLU A 194 2.54 -18.99 1.70
N SER A 195 1.79 -19.80 2.47
CA SER A 195 0.35 -19.61 2.64
C SER A 195 0.08 -18.33 3.44
N ASP A 196 -1.06 -17.70 3.20
CA ASP A 196 -1.36 -16.32 3.63
C ASP A 196 -1.30 -16.09 5.17
N VAL A 197 -1.27 -17.13 5.99
CA VAL A 197 -1.34 -17.03 7.46
C VAL A 197 -0.23 -17.77 8.20
N ASP A 198 0.54 -18.64 7.53
CA ASP A 198 1.63 -19.40 8.17
C ASP A 198 2.86 -18.56 8.55
N THR A 199 2.87 -17.27 8.22
CA THR A 199 3.96 -16.31 8.48
C THR A 199 3.76 -15.47 9.74
N MET A 200 2.73 -15.72 10.51
CA MET A 200 2.49 -15.01 11.79
C MET A 200 3.15 -15.63 13.00
#